data_59ab70f946e6c712016ac82d985ee104
#
_entry.id   59ab70f946e6c712016ac82d985ee104
#
_cell.length_a   1.000
_cell.length_b   1.000
_cell.length_c   1.000
_cell.angle_alpha   90.00
_cell.angle_beta   90.00
_cell.angle_gamma   90.00
#
_symmetry.space_group_name_H-M   'P 1'
#
loop_
_entity.id
_entity.type
_entity.pdbx_description
1 polymer ?
#
loop_
_entity_poly.entity_id
_entity_poly.type
_entity_poly.pdbx_seq_one_letter_code
_entity_poly.pdbx_strand_id
1 'polypeptide(L)'
;MVIPHHFLGYWGYGAQQELEALLTSVVKNLSPTKKEALNFPLSLVEKGVRGLGQKNYFYLQENNPLPIWNVVYIGLDGNPPLQQNQIAAIFASGLFSSPDAWVIQENNCLILGREPFGKVPLYWTVQGQIIWFASQLQLLLPILQQSEVSIPGLYGYNCFSYVPTPLTPIQEVFAVTAGTELVWQSDRQSGKLQTPESKKIHSWREASEQLTDEATAITQLQTLLKNSIERQIADLKDEPVGVFLSGGLDSSVVAALLVQAGVKVRAYTLDFGNAGIPEYPYSEQVAQFLKIPLVKVPVTPSSIKNALIPTVQALDLPFGDGVCVPLYLLSERASQETQVIFNGEGGDQLFAGWTNKPLIAAGVYQAENPAGQETFIQQYLRTFHRLGGYESQVYQPEVYAQIQNLHPEDWLLAALDRNECPSLLHRLRRASLMLKGAQNIHPRATALGFVHGLWVRSPFCDLPLAEWTFRLSGELCLQGACEKYILKRAVENWLPPEIVWRQKRGMGVPLTSWCLNDFWHQLGIWLNPERLRANNHFYPHIAAQIVEGNLGAAIQGRRIGETLWLLIMWQLWRSHVLNEEITKQSWDHPFWLHRWLWRNFKRWQG
;
A
#
# COMPACT_ATOMS: atom_id res chain seq x y z
N MET A 1 -23.11 -3.81 10.99
CA MET A 1 -21.67 -4.11 10.85
C MET A 1 -20.93 -2.83 11.20
N VAL A 2 -19.87 -2.87 12.02
CA VAL A 2 -19.09 -1.67 12.39
C VAL A 2 -18.28 -1.27 11.15
N ILE A 3 -18.27 0.02 10.79
CA ILE A 3 -17.52 0.52 9.62
C ILE A 3 -16.02 0.60 9.97
N PRO A 4 -15.11 0.36 9.01
CA PRO A 4 -13.67 0.54 9.22
C PRO A 4 -13.34 1.94 9.72
N HIS A 5 -12.42 2.05 10.68
CA HIS A 5 -12.07 3.33 11.30
C HIS A 5 -10.57 3.42 11.54
N HIS A 6 -10.11 4.65 11.72
CA HIS A 6 -8.74 4.97 12.08
C HIS A 6 -8.64 5.37 13.55
N PHE A 7 -7.42 5.40 14.08
CA PHE A 7 -7.15 5.92 15.41
C PHE A 7 -5.93 6.86 15.44
N LEU A 8 -5.97 7.76 16.43
CA LEU A 8 -4.88 8.64 16.84
C LEU A 8 -4.75 8.53 18.35
N GLY A 9 -3.55 8.44 18.87
CA GLY A 9 -3.32 8.37 20.29
C GLY A 9 -1.95 8.86 20.72
N TYR A 10 -1.76 8.90 22.03
CA TYR A 10 -0.50 9.27 22.66
C TYR A 10 -0.20 8.42 23.89
N TRP A 11 1.07 8.33 24.23
CA TRP A 11 1.57 7.73 25.45
C TRP A 11 2.88 8.40 25.89
N GLY A 12 3.02 8.71 27.17
CA GLY A 12 4.22 9.32 27.70
C GLY A 12 3.96 10.25 28.88
N TYR A 13 4.87 11.19 29.14
CA TYR A 13 4.85 12.10 30.28
C TYR A 13 4.43 13.50 29.85
N GLY A 14 3.37 14.02 30.43
CA GLY A 14 2.84 15.35 30.15
C GLY A 14 1.56 15.65 30.92
N ALA A 15 1.07 16.88 30.85
CA ALA A 15 -0.19 17.27 31.45
C ALA A 15 -1.35 16.72 30.60
N GLN A 16 -2.14 15.81 31.18
CA GLN A 16 -3.22 15.12 30.44
C GLN A 16 -4.24 16.08 29.82
N GLN A 17 -4.60 17.16 30.53
CA GLN A 17 -5.56 18.15 30.02
C GLN A 17 -5.04 18.89 28.77
N GLU A 18 -3.74 19.20 28.72
CA GLU A 18 -3.10 19.84 27.55
C GLU A 18 -3.08 18.90 26.34
N LEU A 19 -2.77 17.61 26.58
CA LEU A 19 -2.75 16.59 25.54
C LEU A 19 -4.14 16.28 25.00
N GLU A 20 -5.15 16.24 25.85
CA GLU A 20 -6.56 16.08 25.44
C GLU A 20 -7.05 17.30 24.65
N ALA A 21 -6.66 18.52 25.05
CA ALA A 21 -6.97 19.74 24.31
C ALA A 21 -6.31 19.74 22.93
N LEU A 22 -5.05 19.33 22.84
CA LEU A 22 -4.32 19.19 21.57
C LEU A 22 -4.99 18.15 20.67
N LEU A 23 -5.28 16.96 21.20
CA LEU A 23 -5.95 15.89 20.48
C LEU A 23 -7.31 16.34 19.92
N THR A 24 -8.10 17.06 20.73
CA THR A 24 -9.37 17.65 20.33
C THR A 24 -9.18 18.67 19.22
N SER A 25 -8.15 19.51 19.30
CA SER A 25 -7.81 20.51 18.27
C SER A 25 -7.40 19.83 16.95
N VAL A 26 -6.59 18.78 17.00
CA VAL A 26 -6.20 17.98 15.82
C VAL A 26 -7.44 17.43 15.12
N VAL A 27 -8.34 16.79 15.87
CA VAL A 27 -9.59 16.24 15.33
C VAL A 27 -10.49 17.34 14.75
N LYS A 28 -10.57 18.52 15.39
CA LYS A 28 -11.33 19.68 14.87
C LYS A 28 -10.76 20.20 13.56
N ASN A 29 -9.47 20.20 13.39
CA ASN A 29 -8.77 20.76 12.22
C ASN A 29 -8.68 19.80 11.03
N LEU A 30 -9.19 18.57 11.15
CA LEU A 30 -9.37 17.69 9.99
C LEU A 30 -10.25 18.38 8.94
N SER A 31 -9.88 18.23 7.67
CA SER A 31 -10.58 18.90 6.55
C SER A 31 -12.09 18.65 6.57
N PRO A 32 -12.91 19.58 6.05
CA PRO A 32 -14.37 19.40 5.96
C PRO A 32 -14.76 18.08 5.27
N THR A 33 -14.08 17.70 4.20
CA THR A 33 -14.26 16.42 3.52
C THR A 33 -13.96 15.21 4.42
N LYS A 34 -12.97 15.32 5.31
CA LYS A 34 -12.69 14.30 6.32
C LYS A 34 -13.69 14.32 7.46
N LYS A 35 -14.21 15.49 7.83
CA LYS A 35 -15.30 15.62 8.81
C LYS A 35 -16.61 15.04 8.28
N GLU A 36 -16.94 15.27 7.03
CA GLU A 36 -18.12 14.68 6.37
C GLU A 36 -17.95 13.17 6.18
N ALA A 37 -16.77 12.71 5.76
CA ALA A 37 -16.44 11.29 5.66
C ALA A 37 -16.38 10.59 7.02
N LEU A 38 -16.06 11.32 8.09
CA LEU A 38 -15.99 10.82 9.46
C LEU A 38 -17.34 10.84 10.17
N ASN A 39 -18.38 11.47 9.57
CA ASN A 39 -19.72 11.64 10.14
C ASN A 39 -19.68 12.02 11.63
N PHE A 40 -18.72 12.92 11.98
CA PHE A 40 -18.55 13.39 13.36
C PHE A 40 -19.77 14.23 13.72
N PRO A 41 -20.64 13.80 14.63
CA PRO A 41 -21.66 14.74 15.14
C PRO A 41 -20.90 15.90 15.79
N LEU A 42 -21.07 17.11 15.28
CA LEU A 42 -20.53 18.35 15.87
C LEU A 42 -20.77 18.43 17.39
N SER A 43 -21.87 17.81 17.87
CA SER A 43 -22.22 17.65 19.28
C SER A 43 -21.20 16.85 20.11
N LEU A 44 -20.39 15.96 19.51
CA LEU A 44 -19.35 15.20 20.22
C LEU A 44 -18.07 16.03 20.40
N VAL A 45 -17.79 16.92 19.44
CA VAL A 45 -16.66 17.85 19.52
C VAL A 45 -16.96 18.99 20.51
N GLU A 46 -18.21 19.46 20.57
CA GLU A 46 -18.65 20.49 21.53
C GLU A 46 -18.78 19.99 22.98
N LYS A 47 -19.06 18.70 23.17
CA LYS A 47 -19.16 18.07 24.50
C LYS A 47 -17.83 17.58 25.05
N GLY A 48 -16.73 17.82 24.37
CA GLY A 48 -15.42 17.25 24.68
C GLY A 48 -15.42 15.72 24.47
N VAL A 49 -14.27 15.10 24.57
CA VAL A 49 -14.04 13.64 24.43
C VAL A 49 -14.93 12.77 25.35
N ARG A 50 -15.72 13.42 26.23
CA ARG A 50 -16.65 12.79 27.20
C ARG A 50 -17.83 12.02 26.58
N GLY A 51 -18.09 12.13 25.28
CA GLY A 51 -19.26 11.53 24.62
C GLY A 51 -19.01 10.22 23.86
N LEU A 52 -17.77 9.84 23.66
CA LEU A 52 -17.41 8.55 23.00
C LEU A 52 -17.42 7.46 24.08
N GLY A 53 -18.48 6.67 24.13
CA GLY A 53 -18.84 5.60 25.05
C GLY A 53 -17.80 5.16 26.08
N GLN A 54 -18.29 4.95 27.29
CA GLN A 54 -17.62 4.51 28.52
C GLN A 54 -16.12 4.80 28.65
N LYS A 55 -15.84 5.82 29.45
CA LYS A 55 -14.53 6.26 29.88
C LYS A 55 -13.73 5.10 30.49
N ASN A 56 -12.61 4.77 29.90
CA ASN A 56 -11.49 4.22 30.66
C ASN A 56 -10.38 5.28 30.71
N TYR A 57 -10.66 6.38 31.42
CA TYR A 57 -9.63 7.31 31.85
C TYR A 57 -8.92 6.70 33.04
N PHE A 58 -7.69 6.28 32.88
CA PHE A 58 -6.83 6.04 34.02
C PHE A 58 -6.44 7.42 34.58
N TYR A 59 -7.13 7.88 35.62
CA TYR A 59 -6.69 9.02 36.39
C TYR A 59 -5.42 8.60 37.15
N LEU A 60 -4.28 9.07 36.69
CA LEU A 60 -3.08 9.05 37.50
C LEU A 60 -3.14 10.29 38.41
N GLN A 61 -3.12 10.08 39.71
CA GLN A 61 -2.92 11.17 40.67
C GLN A 61 -1.59 11.88 40.35
N GLU A 62 -1.52 13.19 40.59
CA GLU A 62 -0.38 14.07 40.23
C GLU A 62 1.01 13.61 40.72
N ASN A 63 1.09 12.60 41.60
CA ASN A 63 2.32 12.06 42.16
C ASN A 63 2.71 10.66 41.66
N ASN A 64 2.09 10.16 40.59
CA ASN A 64 2.41 8.83 40.09
C ASN A 64 3.35 8.94 38.87
N PRO A 65 4.56 8.33 38.89
CA PRO A 65 5.54 8.41 37.82
C PRO A 65 5.19 7.57 36.58
N LEU A 66 3.97 7.10 36.43
CA LEU A 66 3.53 6.33 35.28
C LEU A 66 3.15 7.25 34.12
N PRO A 67 3.44 6.85 32.85
CA PRO A 67 3.04 7.62 31.70
C PRO A 67 1.52 7.63 31.54
N ILE A 68 0.99 8.74 31.05
CA ILE A 68 -0.40 8.87 30.63
C ILE A 68 -0.57 8.36 29.19
N TRP A 69 -1.75 7.90 28.87
CA TRP A 69 -2.09 7.52 27.50
C TRP A 69 -3.56 7.73 27.16
N ASN A 70 -3.85 7.88 25.87
CA ASN A 70 -5.21 7.92 25.35
C ASN A 70 -5.22 7.54 23.87
N VAL A 71 -6.35 7.02 23.37
CA VAL A 71 -6.59 6.72 21.97
C VAL A 71 -7.97 7.23 21.57
N VAL A 72 -8.03 7.96 20.46
CA VAL A 72 -9.26 8.40 19.81
C VAL A 72 -9.45 7.63 18.53
N TYR A 73 -10.63 7.04 18.37
CA TYR A 73 -11.02 6.37 17.13
C TYR A 73 -11.73 7.34 16.20
N ILE A 74 -11.41 7.25 14.93
CA ILE A 74 -11.94 8.09 13.87
C ILE A 74 -12.58 7.18 12.82
N GLY A 75 -13.91 7.07 12.83
CA GLY A 75 -14.66 6.18 11.95
C GLY A 75 -15.75 6.93 11.20
N LEU A 76 -16.26 6.31 10.14
CA LEU A 76 -17.33 6.87 9.32
C LEU A 76 -18.67 6.96 10.04
N ASP A 77 -18.93 6.08 10.99
CA ASP A 77 -20.15 6.02 11.79
C ASP A 77 -20.00 6.55 13.23
N GLY A 78 -18.79 6.96 13.61
CA GLY A 78 -18.48 7.46 14.96
C GLY A 78 -18.51 6.40 16.06
N ASN A 79 -18.70 5.12 15.75
CA ASN A 79 -18.68 4.03 16.72
C ASN A 79 -17.26 3.46 16.85
N PRO A 80 -16.71 3.37 18.08
CA PRO A 80 -15.42 2.74 18.30
C PRO A 80 -15.55 1.21 18.14
N PRO A 81 -14.44 0.51 17.75
CA PRO A 81 -14.43 -0.94 17.75
C PRO A 81 -14.61 -1.49 19.17
N LEU A 82 -14.87 -2.80 19.25
CA LEU A 82 -14.89 -3.52 20.51
C LEU A 82 -13.56 -3.31 21.25
N GLN A 83 -13.61 -2.59 22.37
CA GLN A 83 -12.43 -2.31 23.21
C GLN A 83 -12.29 -3.37 24.30
N GLN A 84 -11.10 -3.93 24.41
CA GLN A 84 -10.60 -4.43 25.69
C GLN A 84 -9.86 -3.27 26.37
N ASN A 85 -9.91 -3.17 27.68
CA ASN A 85 -9.46 -2.00 28.48
C ASN A 85 -7.99 -1.54 28.27
N GLN A 86 -7.21 -2.22 27.45
CA GLN A 86 -5.78 -1.98 27.23
C GLN A 86 -5.33 -2.17 25.79
N ILE A 87 -6.26 -2.35 24.86
CA ILE A 87 -5.95 -2.64 23.46
C ILE A 87 -6.78 -1.75 22.54
N ALA A 88 -6.10 -1.10 21.59
CA ALA A 88 -6.71 -0.45 20.44
C ALA A 88 -6.28 -1.19 19.17
N ALA A 89 -7.20 -1.62 18.34
CA ALA A 89 -6.88 -2.42 17.16
C ALA A 89 -7.73 -2.05 15.95
N ILE A 90 -7.18 -2.28 14.76
CA ILE A 90 -7.89 -2.18 13.48
C ILE A 90 -7.92 -3.55 12.82
N PHE A 91 -9.09 -3.89 12.30
CA PHE A 91 -9.36 -5.12 11.55
C PHE A 91 -9.77 -4.73 10.12
N ALA A 92 -9.07 -5.21 9.13
CA ALA A 92 -9.47 -5.06 7.73
C ALA A 92 -10.20 -6.31 7.22
N SER A 93 -9.84 -7.48 7.76
CA SER A 93 -10.31 -8.79 7.29
C SER A 93 -11.57 -9.31 8.00
N GLY A 94 -12.19 -8.50 8.87
CA GLY A 94 -13.39 -8.87 9.62
C GLY A 94 -13.18 -8.98 11.12
N LEU A 95 -14.28 -8.93 11.88
CA LEU A 95 -14.26 -8.84 13.36
C LEU A 95 -13.77 -10.12 14.06
N PHE A 96 -13.81 -11.28 13.38
CA PHE A 96 -13.38 -12.57 13.94
C PHE A 96 -11.95 -12.95 13.54
N SER A 97 -11.25 -12.10 12.79
CA SER A 97 -9.84 -12.27 12.48
C SER A 97 -8.94 -11.64 13.54
N SER A 98 -7.66 -11.99 13.52
CA SER A 98 -6.66 -11.27 14.31
C SER A 98 -6.56 -9.82 13.83
N PRO A 99 -6.25 -8.85 14.72
CA PRO A 99 -6.12 -7.45 14.33
C PRO A 99 -4.98 -7.27 13.31
N ASP A 100 -5.17 -6.36 12.38
CA ASP A 100 -4.18 -6.05 11.34
C ASP A 100 -3.14 -5.01 11.81
N ALA A 101 -3.54 -4.15 12.75
CA ALA A 101 -2.65 -3.25 13.50
C ALA A 101 -3.21 -3.06 14.91
N TRP A 102 -2.33 -2.92 15.91
CA TRP A 102 -2.73 -2.79 17.31
C TRP A 102 -1.83 -1.89 18.12
N VAL A 103 -2.42 -1.33 19.17
CA VAL A 103 -1.75 -0.60 20.24
C VAL A 103 -2.12 -1.28 21.56
N ILE A 104 -1.12 -1.66 22.33
CA ILE A 104 -1.31 -2.26 23.65
C ILE A 104 -0.56 -1.40 24.68
N GLN A 105 -1.24 -1.04 25.75
CA GLN A 105 -0.63 -0.41 26.91
C GLN A 105 -0.73 -1.37 28.10
N GLU A 106 0.40 -1.81 28.61
CA GLU A 106 0.49 -2.71 29.75
C GLU A 106 1.52 -2.18 30.76
N ASN A 107 1.09 -1.94 31.99
CA ASN A 107 1.96 -1.40 33.05
C ASN A 107 2.70 -0.13 32.58
N ASN A 108 4.01 -0.24 32.38
CA ASN A 108 4.91 0.83 31.95
C ASN A 108 5.36 0.68 30.50
N CYS A 109 4.69 -0.13 29.70
CA CYS A 109 5.06 -0.42 28.32
C CYS A 109 3.97 0.07 27.37
N LEU A 110 4.40 0.63 26.24
CA LEU A 110 3.59 0.81 25.04
C LEU A 110 4.08 -0.17 23.97
N ILE A 111 3.16 -0.89 23.36
CA ILE A 111 3.43 -1.81 22.26
C ILE A 111 2.63 -1.35 21.04
N LEU A 112 3.33 -1.10 19.94
CA LEU A 112 2.73 -0.86 18.64
C LEU A 112 3.04 -2.04 17.73
N GLY A 113 2.02 -2.75 17.26
CA GLY A 113 2.18 -3.96 16.48
C GLY A 113 1.46 -3.91 15.14
N ARG A 114 1.98 -4.69 14.19
CA ARG A 114 1.44 -4.80 12.83
C ARG A 114 1.58 -6.23 12.30
N GLU A 115 0.49 -6.73 11.72
CA GLU A 115 0.46 -8.10 11.18
C GLU A 115 1.39 -8.31 9.98
N PRO A 116 1.76 -9.57 9.61
CA PRO A 116 2.81 -9.85 8.63
C PRO A 116 2.52 -9.41 7.19
N PHE A 117 1.26 -9.29 6.77
CA PHE A 117 0.89 -8.82 5.41
C PHE A 117 0.86 -7.30 5.29
N GLY A 118 0.88 -6.57 6.42
CA GLY A 118 0.92 -5.11 6.44
C GLY A 118 -0.33 -4.44 5.87
N LYS A 119 -1.51 -5.02 6.06
CA LYS A 119 -2.78 -4.51 5.51
C LYS A 119 -3.15 -3.13 6.01
N VAL A 120 -2.92 -2.87 7.30
CA VAL A 120 -3.15 -1.56 7.91
C VAL A 120 -1.82 -0.95 8.33
N PRO A 121 -1.49 0.29 7.89
CA PRO A 121 -0.30 0.98 8.36
C PRO A 121 -0.47 1.46 9.80
N LEU A 122 0.66 1.64 10.49
CA LEU A 122 0.73 2.25 11.81
C LEU A 122 1.96 3.13 11.88
N TYR A 123 1.76 4.42 12.21
CA TYR A 123 2.80 5.45 12.24
C TYR A 123 3.02 5.95 13.65
N TRP A 124 4.21 6.46 13.91
CA TRP A 124 4.56 7.05 15.19
C TRP A 124 5.58 8.17 15.06
N THR A 125 5.57 9.08 16.03
CA THR A 125 6.55 10.15 16.21
C THR A 125 6.76 10.41 17.69
N VAL A 126 7.87 11.03 18.04
CA VAL A 126 8.18 11.46 19.41
C VAL A 126 8.26 12.97 19.45
N GLN A 127 7.43 13.59 20.29
CA GLN A 127 7.50 15.03 20.55
C GLN A 127 7.73 15.25 22.05
N GLY A 128 8.91 15.74 22.40
CA GLY A 128 9.36 15.82 23.79
C GLY A 128 9.42 14.44 24.46
N GLN A 129 8.60 14.20 25.46
CA GLN A 129 8.49 12.92 26.17
C GLN A 129 7.17 12.16 25.88
N ILE A 130 6.55 12.48 24.75
CA ILE A 130 5.29 11.88 24.32
C ILE A 130 5.52 11.15 23.01
N ILE A 131 5.07 9.90 22.95
CA ILE A 131 4.95 9.12 21.73
C ILE A 131 3.54 9.34 21.21
N TRP A 132 3.45 9.87 20.01
CA TRP A 132 2.22 9.97 19.24
C TRP A 132 2.17 8.84 18.22
N PHE A 133 1.00 8.25 18.05
CA PHE A 133 0.82 7.15 17.09
C PHE A 133 -0.54 7.26 16.40
N ALA A 134 -0.59 6.84 15.15
CA ALA A 134 -1.82 6.88 14.35
C ALA A 134 -1.79 5.83 13.23
N SER A 135 -2.95 5.41 12.80
CA SER A 135 -3.13 4.55 11.62
C SER A 135 -3.11 5.32 10.29
N GLN A 136 -3.05 6.66 10.35
CA GLN A 136 -2.82 7.54 9.18
C GLN A 136 -1.77 8.58 9.51
N LEU A 137 -0.83 8.83 8.57
CA LEU A 137 0.20 9.86 8.69
C LEU A 137 -0.43 11.25 8.86
N GLN A 138 -1.47 11.55 8.11
CA GLN A 138 -2.16 12.84 8.13
C GLN A 138 -2.69 13.22 9.51
N LEU A 139 -2.94 12.26 10.40
CA LEU A 139 -3.38 12.51 11.77
C LEU A 139 -2.22 12.98 12.67
N LEU A 140 -0.97 12.66 12.30
CA LEU A 140 0.21 13.10 13.04
C LEU A 140 0.73 14.47 12.58
N LEU A 141 0.47 14.89 11.34
CA LEU A 141 1.00 16.15 10.81
C LEU A 141 0.71 17.38 11.68
N PRO A 142 -0.51 17.57 12.24
CA PRO A 142 -0.79 18.73 13.09
C PRO A 142 -0.04 18.75 14.43
N ILE A 143 0.58 17.62 14.81
CA ILE A 143 1.34 17.46 16.06
C ILE A 143 2.79 17.88 15.87
N LEU A 144 3.29 17.83 14.64
CA LEU A 144 4.66 18.19 14.31
C LEU A 144 4.82 19.72 14.32
N GLN A 145 5.96 20.19 14.83
CA GLN A 145 6.31 21.62 14.77
C GLN A 145 6.57 22.06 13.33
N GLN A 146 7.22 21.20 12.55
CA GLN A 146 7.46 21.38 11.12
C GLN A 146 7.36 20.03 10.42
N SER A 147 6.75 20.00 9.25
CA SER A 147 6.60 18.77 8.45
C SER A 147 7.65 18.75 7.33
N GLU A 148 8.91 18.50 7.70
CA GLU A 148 9.99 18.42 6.72
C GLU A 148 9.95 17.10 5.94
N VAL A 149 10.20 17.20 4.63
CA VAL A 149 10.28 16.01 3.77
C VAL A 149 11.53 15.20 4.09
N SER A 150 11.35 13.90 4.29
CA SER A 150 12.43 12.93 4.45
C SER A 150 13.11 12.67 3.10
N ILE A 151 14.38 13.05 2.95
CA ILE A 151 15.15 12.76 1.72
C ILE A 151 15.34 11.24 1.52
N PRO A 152 15.66 10.43 2.56
CA PRO A 152 15.65 8.98 2.43
C PRO A 152 14.26 8.43 2.03
N GLY A 153 13.18 8.99 2.58
CA GLY A 153 11.81 8.62 2.22
C GLY A 153 11.47 8.94 0.77
N LEU A 154 11.85 10.13 0.29
CA LEU A 154 11.71 10.55 -1.12
C LEU A 154 12.49 9.62 -2.06
N TYR A 155 13.75 9.32 -1.71
CA TYR A 155 14.59 8.46 -2.54
C TYR A 155 14.04 7.03 -2.56
N GLY A 156 13.66 6.48 -1.41
CA GLY A 156 12.99 5.18 -1.33
C GLY A 156 11.71 5.11 -2.16
N TYR A 157 10.89 6.16 -2.11
CA TYR A 157 9.70 6.28 -2.98
C TYR A 157 10.08 6.19 -4.47
N ASN A 158 11.12 6.89 -4.90
CA ASN A 158 11.56 6.86 -6.29
C ASN A 158 12.17 5.51 -6.69
N CYS A 159 12.81 4.79 -5.74
CA CYS A 159 13.33 3.44 -5.97
C CYS A 159 12.20 2.42 -6.16
N PHE A 160 11.14 2.47 -5.33
CA PHE A 160 10.16 1.38 -5.22
C PHE A 160 8.74 1.75 -5.66
N SER A 161 8.43 3.03 -5.91
CA SER A 161 7.08 3.58 -6.11
C SER A 161 6.21 3.57 -4.83
N TYR A 162 6.82 3.38 -3.66
CA TYR A 162 6.29 3.54 -2.31
C TYR A 162 7.44 3.84 -1.35
N VAL A 163 7.16 4.40 -0.18
CA VAL A 163 8.20 4.68 0.82
C VAL A 163 8.50 3.42 1.62
N PRO A 164 9.76 2.94 1.67
CA PRO A 164 10.11 1.72 2.39
C PRO A 164 10.06 1.92 3.90
N THR A 165 9.39 1.00 4.63
CA THR A 165 9.38 1.00 6.09
C THR A 165 10.76 0.70 6.67
N PRO A 166 11.17 1.32 7.80
CA PRO A 166 10.35 2.16 8.69
C PRO A 166 10.24 3.63 8.28
N LEU A 167 10.76 4.04 7.12
CA LEU A 167 10.70 5.41 6.66
C LEU A 167 9.26 5.83 6.34
N THR A 168 9.03 7.14 6.40
CA THR A 168 7.87 7.81 5.83
C THR A 168 8.33 8.98 4.96
N PRO A 169 7.46 9.64 4.21
CA PRO A 169 7.86 10.84 3.48
C PRO A 169 8.14 12.05 4.38
N ILE A 170 7.92 11.94 5.70
CA ILE A 170 8.18 12.99 6.71
C ILE A 170 9.31 12.57 7.62
N GLN A 171 10.26 13.48 7.88
CA GLN A 171 11.54 13.17 8.53
C GLN A 171 11.39 12.60 9.95
N GLU A 172 10.48 13.13 10.75
CA GLU A 172 10.32 12.74 12.16
C GLU A 172 9.20 11.71 12.39
N VAL A 173 8.60 11.20 11.34
CA VAL A 173 7.53 10.20 11.41
C VAL A 173 8.01 8.87 10.87
N PHE A 174 7.76 7.81 11.62
CA PHE A 174 8.17 6.45 11.27
C PHE A 174 6.96 5.53 11.15
N ALA A 175 7.12 4.49 10.34
CA ALA A 175 6.13 3.41 10.19
C ALA A 175 6.57 2.16 10.96
N VAL A 176 5.62 1.49 11.61
CA VAL A 176 5.86 0.14 12.15
C VAL A 176 6.00 -0.84 10.98
N THR A 177 7.07 -1.62 10.96
CA THR A 177 7.29 -2.63 9.92
C THR A 177 6.29 -3.79 10.08
N ALA A 178 5.78 -4.34 8.98
CA ALA A 178 4.89 -5.49 9.01
C ALA A 178 5.57 -6.71 9.66
N GLY A 179 4.81 -7.48 10.46
CA GLY A 179 5.32 -8.63 11.21
C GLY A 179 6.23 -8.27 12.39
N THR A 180 6.13 -7.03 12.90
CA THR A 180 6.91 -6.57 14.06
C THR A 180 6.05 -5.89 15.11
N GLU A 181 6.57 -5.86 16.32
CA GLU A 181 6.14 -5.00 17.41
C GLU A 181 7.27 -4.05 17.81
N LEU A 182 6.92 -2.79 18.07
CA LEU A 182 7.78 -1.81 18.73
C LEU A 182 7.35 -1.68 20.17
N VAL A 183 8.30 -1.87 21.10
CA VAL A 183 8.03 -1.86 22.54
C VAL A 183 8.81 -0.72 23.18
N TRP A 184 8.09 0.26 23.73
CA TRP A 184 8.66 1.29 24.58
C TRP A 184 8.48 0.93 26.04
N GLN A 185 9.50 1.18 26.82
CA GLN A 185 9.45 1.08 28.27
C GLN A 185 9.66 2.47 28.89
N SER A 186 8.89 2.76 29.93
CA SER A 186 9.13 3.93 30.75
C SER A 186 9.96 3.55 31.97
N ASP A 187 11.02 4.30 32.21
CA ASP A 187 11.76 4.17 33.46
C ASP A 187 11.02 4.91 34.58
N ARG A 188 10.52 4.15 35.56
CA ARG A 188 9.79 4.70 36.72
C ARG A 188 10.61 5.66 37.55
N GLN A 189 11.96 5.54 37.56
CA GLN A 189 12.81 6.37 38.40
C GLN A 189 13.19 7.70 37.74
N SER A 190 13.51 7.65 36.43
CA SER A 190 13.95 8.84 35.69
C SER A 190 12.81 9.58 34.96
N GLY A 191 11.64 8.96 34.79
CA GLY A 191 10.55 9.51 33.96
C GLY A 191 10.93 9.68 32.49
N LYS A 192 11.94 8.96 32.00
CA LYS A 192 12.40 9.06 30.62
C LYS A 192 11.88 7.90 29.76
N LEU A 193 11.50 8.21 28.55
CA LEU A 193 11.20 7.22 27.53
C LEU A 193 12.51 6.63 27.00
N GLN A 194 12.56 5.30 26.92
CA GLN A 194 13.66 4.60 26.24
C GLN A 194 13.38 4.53 24.74
N THR A 195 14.41 4.32 23.93
CA THR A 195 14.25 3.99 22.51
C THR A 195 13.48 2.67 22.38
N PRO A 196 12.59 2.52 21.36
CA PRO A 196 11.80 1.30 21.22
C PRO A 196 12.68 0.10 20.89
N GLU A 197 12.38 -1.02 21.52
CA GLU A 197 12.88 -2.32 21.10
C GLU A 197 11.99 -2.84 19.96
N SER A 198 12.59 -3.25 18.85
CA SER A 198 11.86 -3.89 17.74
C SER A 198 11.87 -5.40 17.92
N LYS A 199 10.68 -6.00 18.10
CA LYS A 199 10.49 -7.45 18.19
C LYS A 199 9.87 -7.97 16.90
N LYS A 200 10.55 -8.93 16.27
CA LYS A 200 10.01 -9.67 15.13
C LYS A 200 9.01 -10.70 15.66
N ILE A 201 7.74 -10.55 15.31
CA ILE A 201 6.66 -11.47 15.72
C ILE A 201 6.37 -12.54 14.68
N HIS A 202 6.81 -12.31 13.45
CA HIS A 202 6.66 -13.27 12.36
C HIS A 202 7.84 -13.21 11.39
N SER A 203 8.19 -14.35 10.79
CA SER A 203 9.16 -14.44 9.70
C SER A 203 8.73 -15.46 8.66
N TRP A 204 8.72 -15.03 7.42
CA TRP A 204 8.52 -15.92 6.27
C TRP A 204 9.75 -16.78 6.08
N ARG A 205 9.65 -18.08 6.37
CA ARG A 205 10.77 -19.05 6.32
C ARG A 205 10.47 -20.19 5.39
N GLU A 206 11.46 -20.53 4.59
CA GLU A 206 11.47 -21.77 3.82
C GLU A 206 11.62 -22.97 4.76
N ALA A 207 10.76 -23.97 4.62
CA ALA A 207 10.86 -25.18 5.41
C ALA A 207 12.09 -26.02 5.00
N SER A 208 12.73 -26.66 5.97
CA SER A 208 13.87 -27.56 5.73
C SER A 208 13.45 -28.82 4.94
N GLU A 209 12.25 -29.32 5.23
CA GLU A 209 11.64 -30.42 4.48
C GLU A 209 10.52 -29.85 3.60
N GLN A 210 10.70 -29.98 2.28
CA GLN A 210 9.77 -29.45 1.31
C GLN A 210 8.78 -30.52 0.84
N LEU A 211 7.53 -30.13 0.66
CA LEU A 211 6.50 -30.95 0.04
C LEU A 211 6.72 -30.96 -1.48
N THR A 212 6.97 -32.15 -2.01
CA THR A 212 7.22 -32.39 -3.45
C THR A 212 6.10 -33.16 -4.12
N ASP A 213 5.27 -33.89 -3.35
CA ASP A 213 4.14 -34.67 -3.88
C ASP A 213 2.99 -33.75 -4.32
N GLU A 214 2.74 -33.73 -5.63
CA GLU A 214 1.74 -32.87 -6.25
C GLU A 214 0.31 -33.18 -5.78
N ALA A 215 -0.04 -34.46 -5.65
CA ALA A 215 -1.40 -34.85 -5.27
C ALA A 215 -1.74 -34.43 -3.83
N THR A 216 -0.80 -34.63 -2.92
CA THR A 216 -0.90 -34.15 -1.53
C THR A 216 -0.97 -32.63 -1.48
N ALA A 217 -0.13 -31.94 -2.26
CA ALA A 217 -0.12 -30.48 -2.31
C ALA A 217 -1.46 -29.91 -2.83
N ILE A 218 -2.05 -30.50 -3.86
CA ILE A 218 -3.37 -30.11 -4.38
C ILE A 218 -4.44 -30.24 -3.28
N THR A 219 -4.51 -31.38 -2.62
CA THR A 219 -5.52 -31.65 -1.59
C THR A 219 -5.40 -30.69 -0.40
N GLN A 220 -4.16 -30.48 0.08
CA GLN A 220 -3.90 -29.53 1.17
C GLN A 220 -4.23 -28.09 0.77
N LEU A 221 -3.83 -27.67 -0.43
CA LEU A 221 -4.10 -26.32 -0.93
C LEU A 221 -5.60 -26.05 -1.05
N GLN A 222 -6.37 -26.98 -1.62
CA GLN A 222 -7.82 -26.86 -1.71
C GLN A 222 -8.47 -26.69 -0.33
N THR A 223 -8.00 -27.44 0.65
CA THR A 223 -8.50 -27.34 2.04
C THR A 223 -8.15 -25.97 2.65
N LEU A 224 -6.90 -25.52 2.51
CA LEU A 224 -6.45 -24.23 3.04
C LEU A 224 -7.19 -23.04 2.39
N LEU A 225 -7.41 -23.08 1.08
CA LEU A 225 -8.18 -22.06 0.36
C LEU A 225 -9.63 -21.99 0.86
N LYS A 226 -10.31 -23.13 1.05
CA LYS A 226 -11.67 -23.18 1.62
C LYS A 226 -11.69 -22.63 3.03
N ASN A 227 -10.79 -23.08 3.90
CA ASN A 227 -10.69 -22.61 5.28
C ASN A 227 -10.40 -21.10 5.38
N SER A 228 -9.61 -20.55 4.45
CA SER A 228 -9.35 -19.10 4.40
C SER A 228 -10.63 -18.32 4.11
N ILE A 229 -11.44 -18.77 3.14
CA ILE A 229 -12.74 -18.15 2.84
C ILE A 229 -13.68 -18.29 4.04
N GLU A 230 -13.82 -19.50 4.62
CA GLU A 230 -14.70 -19.74 5.76
C GLU A 230 -14.41 -18.81 6.93
N ARG A 231 -13.13 -18.58 7.26
CA ARG A 231 -12.73 -17.60 8.29
C ARG A 231 -13.17 -16.19 7.95
N GLN A 232 -13.05 -15.80 6.67
CA GLN A 232 -13.33 -14.43 6.23
C GLN A 232 -14.80 -14.15 5.94
N ILE A 233 -15.66 -15.17 5.91
CA ILE A 233 -17.11 -15.01 5.77
C ILE A 233 -17.88 -15.30 7.07
N ALA A 234 -17.20 -15.70 8.13
CA ALA A 234 -17.84 -16.16 9.38
C ALA A 234 -18.71 -15.09 10.07
N ASP A 235 -18.41 -13.81 9.87
CA ASP A 235 -19.15 -12.66 10.41
C ASP A 235 -20.20 -12.10 9.43
N LEU A 236 -20.27 -12.67 8.21
CA LEU A 236 -21.22 -12.20 7.20
C LEU A 236 -22.63 -12.71 7.49
N LYS A 237 -23.60 -11.84 7.24
CA LYS A 237 -25.01 -12.16 7.17
C LYS A 237 -25.39 -12.44 5.70
N ASP A 238 -26.67 -12.59 5.41
CA ASP A 238 -27.22 -12.88 4.07
C ASP A 238 -27.04 -11.75 3.03
N GLU A 239 -26.29 -10.71 3.35
CA GLU A 239 -26.02 -9.57 2.45
C GLU A 239 -25.02 -9.97 1.36
N PRO A 240 -25.18 -9.46 0.14
CA PRO A 240 -24.26 -9.75 -0.95
C PRO A 240 -22.88 -9.11 -0.67
N VAL A 241 -21.82 -9.84 -1.01
CA VAL A 241 -20.45 -9.34 -0.97
C VAL A 241 -19.98 -8.98 -2.37
N GLY A 242 -19.07 -8.03 -2.45
CA GLY A 242 -18.39 -7.70 -3.70
C GLY A 242 -17.13 -8.53 -3.90
N VAL A 243 -16.74 -8.73 -5.16
CA VAL A 243 -15.42 -9.24 -5.54
C VAL A 243 -14.83 -8.40 -6.68
N PHE A 244 -13.59 -7.95 -6.53
CA PHE A 244 -12.86 -7.33 -7.64
C PHE A 244 -12.37 -8.41 -8.58
N LEU A 245 -12.97 -8.48 -9.77
CA LEU A 245 -12.75 -9.53 -10.75
C LEU A 245 -12.03 -9.00 -11.99
N SER A 246 -10.73 -9.28 -12.11
CA SER A 246 -9.92 -8.89 -13.29
C SER A 246 -9.91 -9.95 -14.40
N GLY A 247 -10.55 -11.11 -14.20
CA GLY A 247 -10.41 -12.27 -15.08
C GLY A 247 -9.02 -12.92 -15.03
N GLY A 248 -8.15 -12.49 -14.11
CA GLY A 248 -6.92 -13.17 -13.73
C GLY A 248 -7.19 -14.32 -12.76
N LEU A 249 -6.26 -15.28 -12.66
CA LEU A 249 -6.43 -16.49 -11.85
C LEU A 249 -6.83 -16.18 -10.41
N ASP A 250 -6.11 -15.29 -9.71
CA ASP A 250 -6.29 -15.06 -8.28
C ASP A 250 -7.71 -14.54 -7.94
N SER A 251 -8.14 -13.49 -8.63
CA SER A 251 -9.48 -12.93 -8.43
C SER A 251 -10.59 -13.90 -8.81
N SER A 252 -10.35 -14.75 -9.82
CA SER A 252 -11.29 -15.77 -10.28
C SER A 252 -11.40 -16.91 -9.26
N VAL A 253 -10.29 -17.32 -8.63
CA VAL A 253 -10.28 -18.32 -7.55
C VAL A 253 -11.07 -17.82 -6.34
N VAL A 254 -10.89 -16.56 -5.95
CA VAL A 254 -11.65 -15.96 -4.85
C VAL A 254 -13.15 -15.94 -5.16
N ALA A 255 -13.54 -15.53 -6.38
CA ALA A 255 -14.92 -15.54 -6.80
C ALA A 255 -15.54 -16.95 -6.80
N ALA A 256 -14.81 -17.95 -7.30
CA ALA A 256 -15.25 -19.35 -7.31
C ALA A 256 -15.43 -19.90 -5.89
N LEU A 257 -14.51 -19.62 -4.98
CA LEU A 257 -14.57 -20.04 -3.58
C LEU A 257 -15.77 -19.42 -2.84
N LEU A 258 -16.04 -18.13 -3.04
CA LEU A 258 -17.22 -17.46 -2.46
C LEU A 258 -18.53 -18.09 -2.94
N VAL A 259 -18.61 -18.39 -4.23
CA VAL A 259 -19.80 -19.08 -4.81
C VAL A 259 -19.93 -20.50 -4.24
N GLN A 260 -18.83 -21.26 -4.12
CA GLN A 260 -18.84 -22.61 -3.52
C GLN A 260 -19.24 -22.58 -2.04
N ALA A 261 -18.90 -21.51 -1.32
CA ALA A 261 -19.30 -21.29 0.07
C ALA A 261 -20.77 -20.82 0.22
N GLY A 262 -21.52 -20.69 -0.89
CA GLY A 262 -22.92 -20.28 -0.88
C GLY A 262 -23.17 -18.80 -0.65
N VAL A 263 -22.12 -17.94 -0.73
CA VAL A 263 -22.24 -16.50 -0.55
C VAL A 263 -22.85 -15.85 -1.79
N LYS A 264 -23.73 -14.87 -1.60
CA LYS A 264 -24.25 -14.03 -2.69
C LYS A 264 -23.16 -13.09 -3.17
N VAL A 265 -22.62 -13.30 -4.37
CA VAL A 265 -21.48 -12.55 -4.90
C VAL A 265 -21.92 -11.59 -5.99
N ARG A 266 -21.36 -10.38 -5.99
CA ARG A 266 -21.42 -9.42 -7.09
C ARG A 266 -19.99 -9.05 -7.51
N ALA A 267 -19.68 -9.24 -8.78
CA ALA A 267 -18.35 -8.96 -9.31
C ALA A 267 -18.27 -7.54 -9.88
N TYR A 268 -17.10 -6.89 -9.70
CA TYR A 268 -16.78 -5.58 -10.25
C TYR A 268 -15.49 -5.66 -11.05
N THR A 269 -15.48 -5.09 -12.27
CA THR A 269 -14.32 -5.10 -13.16
C THR A 269 -14.09 -3.74 -13.79
N LEU A 270 -12.81 -3.39 -14.01
CA LEU A 270 -12.40 -2.18 -14.71
C LEU A 270 -12.45 -2.36 -16.23
N ASP A 271 -12.84 -1.31 -16.94
CA ASP A 271 -12.79 -1.28 -18.40
C ASP A 271 -12.11 0.01 -18.88
N PHE A 272 -10.94 -0.15 -19.47
CA PHE A 272 -10.15 0.94 -20.06
C PHE A 272 -10.54 1.22 -21.53
N GLY A 273 -11.59 0.60 -22.05
CA GLY A 273 -11.98 0.70 -23.46
C GLY A 273 -10.83 0.26 -24.38
N ASN A 274 -10.63 1.02 -25.45
CA ASN A 274 -9.58 0.72 -26.45
C ASN A 274 -8.17 1.20 -26.02
N ALA A 275 -8.04 1.89 -24.90
CA ALA A 275 -6.77 2.49 -24.48
C ALA A 275 -5.88 1.52 -23.70
N GLY A 276 -6.46 0.51 -23.05
CA GLY A 276 -5.76 -0.45 -22.19
C GLY A 276 -5.72 -1.86 -22.75
N ILE A 277 -5.10 -2.77 -21.99
CA ILE A 277 -5.20 -4.20 -22.27
C ILE A 277 -6.61 -4.65 -21.85
N PRO A 278 -7.40 -5.27 -22.72
CA PRO A 278 -8.75 -5.67 -22.38
C PRO A 278 -8.75 -6.81 -21.34
N GLU A 279 -9.18 -6.52 -20.13
CA GLU A 279 -9.42 -7.52 -19.06
C GLU A 279 -10.89 -7.94 -19.00
N TYR A 280 -11.78 -7.04 -19.37
CA TYR A 280 -13.23 -7.26 -19.33
C TYR A 280 -13.72 -8.57 -19.95
N PRO A 281 -13.27 -9.00 -21.14
CA PRO A 281 -13.75 -10.27 -21.73
C PRO A 281 -13.48 -11.50 -20.86
N TYR A 282 -12.36 -11.50 -20.14
CA TYR A 282 -12.01 -12.59 -19.22
C TYR A 282 -12.84 -12.54 -17.94
N SER A 283 -13.06 -11.34 -17.39
CA SER A 283 -13.95 -11.15 -16.23
C SER A 283 -15.38 -11.58 -16.56
N GLU A 284 -15.87 -11.26 -17.76
CA GLU A 284 -17.18 -11.66 -18.26
C GLU A 284 -17.30 -13.17 -18.39
N GLN A 285 -16.30 -13.84 -18.95
CA GLN A 285 -16.26 -15.30 -19.07
C GLN A 285 -16.33 -15.98 -17.69
N VAL A 286 -15.58 -15.49 -16.70
CA VAL A 286 -15.63 -16.00 -15.33
C VAL A 286 -16.99 -15.77 -14.70
N ALA A 287 -17.54 -14.56 -14.82
CA ALA A 287 -18.84 -14.22 -14.24
C ALA A 287 -19.98 -15.06 -14.82
N GLN A 288 -19.96 -15.30 -16.15
CA GLN A 288 -20.93 -16.17 -16.83
C GLN A 288 -20.79 -17.62 -16.35
N PHE A 289 -19.57 -18.14 -16.25
CA PHE A 289 -19.32 -19.51 -15.77
C PHE A 289 -19.81 -19.72 -14.33
N LEU A 290 -19.52 -18.76 -13.44
CA LEU A 290 -19.94 -18.79 -12.04
C LEU A 290 -21.39 -18.35 -11.82
N LYS A 291 -22.07 -17.86 -12.86
CA LYS A 291 -23.45 -17.33 -12.82
C LYS A 291 -23.63 -16.20 -11.80
N ILE A 292 -22.66 -15.29 -11.73
CA ILE A 292 -22.70 -14.12 -10.85
C ILE A 292 -22.86 -12.83 -11.65
N PRO A 293 -23.57 -11.82 -11.12
CA PRO A 293 -23.69 -10.52 -11.78
C PRO A 293 -22.32 -9.82 -11.85
N LEU A 294 -22.02 -9.21 -13.00
CA LEU A 294 -20.81 -8.45 -13.26
C LEU A 294 -21.13 -6.98 -13.51
N VAL A 295 -20.53 -6.10 -12.74
CA VAL A 295 -20.61 -4.64 -12.90
C VAL A 295 -19.33 -4.14 -13.57
N LYS A 296 -19.50 -3.52 -14.73
CA LYS A 296 -18.43 -2.91 -15.50
C LYS A 296 -18.21 -1.47 -15.06
N VAL A 297 -16.99 -1.11 -14.70
CA VAL A 297 -16.60 0.23 -14.27
C VAL A 297 -15.72 0.85 -15.36
N PRO A 298 -16.25 1.82 -16.13
CA PRO A 298 -15.48 2.46 -17.18
C PRO A 298 -14.40 3.37 -16.61
N VAL A 299 -13.18 3.25 -17.11
CA VAL A 299 -12.03 4.07 -16.71
C VAL A 299 -11.59 4.92 -17.91
N THR A 300 -11.86 6.23 -17.82
CA THR A 300 -11.54 7.21 -18.84
C THR A 300 -10.50 8.21 -18.32
N PRO A 301 -9.78 8.94 -19.20
CA PRO A 301 -8.91 10.02 -18.74
C PRO A 301 -9.63 11.05 -17.85
N SER A 302 -10.89 11.37 -18.14
CA SER A 302 -11.68 12.30 -17.32
C SER A 302 -11.98 11.74 -15.93
N SER A 303 -12.40 10.46 -15.82
CA SER A 303 -12.65 9.84 -14.50
C SER A 303 -11.36 9.74 -13.67
N ILE A 304 -10.22 9.42 -14.31
CA ILE A 304 -8.91 9.42 -13.63
C ILE A 304 -8.55 10.81 -13.12
N LYS A 305 -8.69 11.85 -13.95
CA LYS A 305 -8.40 13.23 -13.54
C LYS A 305 -9.24 13.66 -12.34
N ASN A 306 -10.52 13.36 -12.34
CA ASN A 306 -11.45 13.75 -11.27
C ASN A 306 -11.19 12.98 -9.96
N ALA A 307 -10.83 11.72 -10.05
CA ALA A 307 -10.56 10.87 -8.89
C ALA A 307 -9.12 10.99 -8.34
N LEU A 308 -8.22 11.68 -9.05
CA LEU A 308 -6.79 11.70 -8.72
C LEU A 308 -6.51 12.31 -7.34
N ILE A 309 -7.06 13.49 -7.04
CA ILE A 309 -6.86 14.15 -5.74
C ILE A 309 -7.50 13.36 -4.60
N PRO A 310 -8.79 12.95 -4.68
CA PRO A 310 -9.37 12.07 -3.65
C PRO A 310 -8.57 10.78 -3.41
N THR A 311 -8.03 10.17 -4.48
CA THR A 311 -7.17 8.99 -4.35
C THR A 311 -5.91 9.28 -3.54
N VAL A 312 -5.22 10.38 -3.84
CA VAL A 312 -3.99 10.78 -3.13
C VAL A 312 -4.27 11.02 -1.64
N GLN A 313 -5.37 11.67 -1.32
CA GLN A 313 -5.79 11.92 0.07
C GLN A 313 -6.17 10.62 0.80
N ALA A 314 -6.85 9.69 0.11
CA ALA A 314 -7.21 8.38 0.66
C ALA A 314 -6.00 7.49 0.95
N LEU A 315 -4.99 7.55 0.09
CA LEU A 315 -3.77 6.76 0.22
C LEU A 315 -2.87 7.21 1.37
N ASP A 316 -3.00 8.44 1.85
CA ASP A 316 -2.24 9.00 2.97
C ASP A 316 -0.72 9.15 2.70
N LEU A 317 -0.09 8.16 2.07
CA LEU A 317 1.28 8.17 1.58
C LEU A 317 1.34 8.34 0.05
N PRO A 318 2.47 8.77 -0.51
CA PRO A 318 2.65 8.76 -1.95
C PRO A 318 2.81 7.32 -2.46
N PHE A 319 1.98 6.92 -3.41
CA PHE A 319 2.07 5.65 -4.15
C PHE A 319 2.19 5.95 -5.64
N GLY A 320 3.30 5.54 -6.25
CA GLY A 320 3.60 5.80 -7.65
C GLY A 320 3.00 4.77 -8.63
N ASP A 321 2.20 3.82 -8.16
CA ASP A 321 1.56 2.82 -9.01
C ASP A 321 0.35 3.42 -9.75
N GLY A 322 0.30 3.25 -11.07
CA GLY A 322 -0.78 3.75 -11.91
C GLY A 322 -2.15 3.09 -11.65
N VAL A 323 -2.19 1.98 -10.93
CA VAL A 323 -3.42 1.27 -10.59
C VAL A 323 -4.20 1.91 -9.43
N CYS A 324 -3.62 2.86 -8.68
CA CYS A 324 -4.24 3.46 -7.50
C CYS A 324 -5.58 4.12 -7.82
N VAL A 325 -5.61 5.00 -8.82
CA VAL A 325 -6.83 5.74 -9.20
C VAL A 325 -7.91 4.82 -9.79
N PRO A 326 -7.60 3.89 -10.70
CA PRO A 326 -8.57 2.88 -11.13
C PRO A 326 -9.19 2.07 -9.98
N LEU A 327 -8.37 1.65 -8.99
CA LEU A 327 -8.87 0.91 -7.82
C LEU A 327 -9.73 1.79 -6.88
N TYR A 328 -9.44 3.07 -6.77
CA TYR A 328 -10.31 4.02 -6.07
C TYR A 328 -11.70 4.06 -6.71
N LEU A 329 -11.78 4.24 -8.04
CA LEU A 329 -13.04 4.24 -8.79
C LEU A 329 -13.80 2.92 -8.66
N LEU A 330 -13.07 1.79 -8.64
CA LEU A 330 -13.65 0.47 -8.45
C LEU A 330 -14.25 0.32 -7.05
N SER A 331 -13.54 0.79 -6.02
CA SER A 331 -14.01 0.78 -4.62
C SER A 331 -15.22 1.71 -4.44
N GLU A 332 -15.17 2.92 -4.99
CA GLU A 332 -16.29 3.86 -4.98
C GLU A 332 -17.56 3.25 -5.59
N ARG A 333 -17.44 2.58 -6.74
CA ARG A 333 -18.59 1.92 -7.38
C ARG A 333 -19.11 0.73 -6.56
N ALA A 334 -18.22 -0.06 -5.97
CA ALA A 334 -18.60 -1.23 -5.19
C ALA A 334 -19.31 -0.83 -3.89
N SER A 335 -18.89 0.25 -3.23
CA SER A 335 -19.48 0.73 -1.97
C SER A 335 -20.95 1.15 -2.07
N GLN A 336 -21.43 1.43 -3.27
CA GLN A 336 -22.84 1.75 -3.51
C GLN A 336 -23.78 0.54 -3.32
N GLU A 337 -23.24 -0.67 -3.35
CA GLU A 337 -24.04 -1.92 -3.38
C GLU A 337 -23.57 -2.97 -2.37
N THR A 338 -22.39 -2.82 -1.75
CA THR A 338 -21.84 -3.77 -0.79
C THR A 338 -21.00 -3.06 0.27
N GLN A 339 -20.90 -3.65 1.45
CA GLN A 339 -20.01 -3.20 2.54
C GLN A 339 -18.74 -4.04 2.64
N VAL A 340 -18.71 -5.22 2.03
CA VAL A 340 -17.57 -6.13 2.06
C VAL A 340 -17.10 -6.39 0.65
N ILE A 341 -15.80 -6.21 0.41
CA ILE A 341 -15.18 -6.46 -0.88
C ILE A 341 -14.04 -7.46 -0.75
N PHE A 342 -14.06 -8.47 -1.58
CA PHE A 342 -13.00 -9.46 -1.70
C PHE A 342 -12.09 -9.16 -2.89
N ASN A 343 -10.81 -9.46 -2.75
CA ASN A 343 -9.83 -9.33 -3.83
C ASN A 343 -8.86 -10.52 -3.87
N GLY A 344 -8.11 -10.62 -4.96
CA GLY A 344 -7.12 -11.67 -5.19
C GLY A 344 -5.69 -11.29 -4.78
N GLU A 345 -5.52 -10.24 -3.97
CA GLU A 345 -4.18 -9.81 -3.56
C GLU A 345 -3.51 -10.86 -2.65
N GLY A 346 -2.21 -11.04 -2.80
CA GLY A 346 -1.45 -12.11 -2.14
C GLY A 346 -1.16 -13.31 -3.05
N GLY A 347 -2.02 -13.65 -4.00
CA GLY A 347 -1.85 -14.82 -4.85
C GLY A 347 -0.54 -14.82 -5.66
N ASP A 348 -0.15 -13.69 -6.22
CA ASP A 348 1.13 -13.55 -6.94
C ASP A 348 2.33 -13.79 -6.02
N GLN A 349 2.28 -13.27 -4.80
CA GLN A 349 3.35 -13.38 -3.81
C GLN A 349 3.51 -14.83 -3.32
N LEU A 350 2.39 -15.49 -3.04
CA LEU A 350 2.39 -16.84 -2.49
C LEU A 350 2.80 -17.90 -3.50
N PHE A 351 2.44 -17.74 -4.79
CA PHE A 351 2.60 -18.79 -5.80
C PHE A 351 3.53 -18.40 -6.96
N ALA A 352 4.44 -17.47 -6.74
CA ALA A 352 5.41 -17.03 -7.74
C ALA A 352 4.81 -16.51 -9.06
N GLY A 353 3.69 -15.76 -8.98
CA GLY A 353 2.98 -15.20 -10.14
C GLY A 353 3.58 -13.92 -10.71
N TRP A 354 4.88 -13.71 -10.57
CA TRP A 354 5.52 -12.45 -10.92
C TRP A 354 5.77 -12.26 -12.41
N THR A 355 5.88 -10.99 -12.76
CA THR A 355 6.33 -10.55 -14.09
C THR A 355 7.87 -10.51 -14.20
N ASN A 356 8.63 -10.78 -13.13
CA ASN A 356 10.10 -10.69 -13.07
C ASN A 356 10.81 -11.98 -13.54
N LYS A 357 10.21 -12.72 -14.45
CA LYS A 357 10.79 -13.96 -15.03
C LYS A 357 12.24 -13.83 -15.52
N PRO A 358 12.64 -12.71 -16.19
CA PRO A 358 14.03 -12.54 -16.62
C PRO A 358 15.02 -12.49 -15.45
N LEU A 359 14.63 -11.90 -14.30
CA LEU A 359 15.49 -11.82 -13.12
C LEU A 359 15.66 -13.19 -12.48
N ILE A 360 14.57 -13.96 -12.40
CA ILE A 360 14.61 -15.34 -11.87
C ILE A 360 15.52 -16.19 -12.77
N ALA A 361 15.32 -16.12 -14.08
CA ALA A 361 16.16 -16.86 -15.04
C ALA A 361 17.64 -16.46 -14.93
N ALA A 362 17.95 -15.16 -14.87
CA ALA A 362 19.31 -14.67 -14.69
C ALA A 362 19.92 -15.14 -13.36
N GLY A 363 19.16 -15.09 -12.25
CA GLY A 363 19.62 -15.55 -10.95
C GLY A 363 19.86 -17.06 -10.87
N VAL A 364 19.08 -17.86 -11.59
CA VAL A 364 19.28 -19.32 -11.66
C VAL A 364 20.52 -19.70 -12.46
N TYR A 365 20.83 -18.94 -13.51
CA TYR A 365 21.99 -19.23 -14.40
C TYR A 365 23.28 -18.52 -14.00
N GLN A 366 23.24 -17.54 -13.09
CA GLN A 366 24.42 -16.80 -12.60
C GLN A 366 24.91 -17.29 -11.23
N ALA A 367 24.91 -18.58 -11.00
CA ALA A 367 25.23 -19.17 -9.70
C ALA A 367 26.66 -18.90 -9.17
N GLU A 368 27.59 -18.41 -10.01
CA GLU A 368 28.96 -18.03 -9.61
C GLU A 368 29.42 -16.80 -10.37
N ASN A 369 29.50 -15.64 -9.70
CA ASN A 369 29.98 -14.40 -10.30
C ASN A 369 31.45 -14.12 -10.01
N PRO A 370 32.27 -13.83 -11.03
CA PRO A 370 33.61 -13.28 -10.84
C PRO A 370 33.58 -11.86 -10.26
N ALA A 371 34.62 -11.50 -9.54
CA ALA A 371 34.80 -10.18 -8.92
C ALA A 371 34.61 -9.05 -9.95
N GLY A 372 33.70 -8.11 -9.63
CA GLY A 372 33.45 -6.91 -10.43
C GLY A 372 32.08 -6.79 -11.10
N GLN A 373 31.21 -7.79 -10.99
CA GLN A 373 29.82 -7.71 -11.47
C GLN A 373 28.86 -7.22 -10.37
N GLU A 374 27.79 -6.56 -10.80
CA GLU A 374 26.71 -6.08 -9.94
C GLU A 374 26.14 -7.20 -9.08
N THR A 375 25.91 -6.93 -7.78
CA THR A 375 25.36 -7.92 -6.86
C THR A 375 23.91 -8.27 -7.22
N PHE A 376 23.44 -9.46 -6.78
CA PHE A 376 22.05 -9.87 -6.94
C PHE A 376 21.06 -8.83 -6.37
N ILE A 377 21.40 -8.19 -5.25
CA ILE A 377 20.55 -7.17 -4.61
C ILE A 377 20.45 -5.92 -5.49
N GLN A 378 21.54 -5.48 -6.08
CA GLN A 378 21.55 -4.36 -7.01
C GLN A 378 20.74 -4.66 -8.28
N GLN A 379 20.87 -5.85 -8.84
CA GLN A 379 20.04 -6.31 -9.96
C GLN A 379 18.56 -6.34 -9.60
N TYR A 380 18.22 -6.83 -8.40
CA TYR A 380 16.85 -6.83 -7.91
C TYR A 380 16.31 -5.40 -7.80
N LEU A 381 17.07 -4.47 -7.21
CA LEU A 381 16.71 -3.06 -7.10
C LEU A 381 16.45 -2.41 -8.48
N ARG A 382 17.28 -2.67 -9.46
CA ARG A 382 17.11 -2.14 -10.83
C ARG A 382 15.78 -2.51 -11.47
N THR A 383 15.17 -3.61 -11.10
CA THR A 383 13.86 -3.98 -11.65
C THR A 383 12.75 -3.00 -11.27
N PHE A 384 12.92 -2.28 -10.17
CA PHE A 384 11.95 -1.33 -9.62
C PHE A 384 12.38 0.13 -9.82
N HIS A 385 13.67 0.44 -9.66
CA HIS A 385 14.20 1.80 -9.68
C HIS A 385 14.19 2.40 -11.09
N ARG A 386 13.13 3.15 -11.40
CA ARG A 386 12.92 3.72 -12.74
C ARG A 386 13.86 4.87 -13.08
N LEU A 387 14.34 5.58 -12.07
CA LEU A 387 15.23 6.74 -12.18
C LEU A 387 16.69 6.38 -11.86
N GLY A 388 16.99 5.10 -11.62
CA GLY A 388 18.34 4.63 -11.29
C GLY A 388 19.37 4.95 -12.36
N GLY A 389 20.49 5.57 -11.94
CA GLY A 389 21.56 6.03 -12.82
C GLY A 389 21.33 7.42 -13.43
N TYR A 390 20.23 8.08 -13.11
CA TYR A 390 19.90 9.44 -13.55
C TYR A 390 19.76 10.42 -12.36
N GLU A 391 20.14 10.03 -11.16
CA GLU A 391 19.92 10.79 -9.93
C GLU A 391 20.49 12.22 -10.01
N SER A 392 21.69 12.39 -10.57
CA SER A 392 22.32 13.72 -10.75
C SER A 392 21.58 14.62 -11.75
N GLN A 393 20.73 14.07 -12.61
CA GLN A 393 19.93 14.80 -13.59
C GLN A 393 18.47 15.01 -13.11
N VAL A 394 18.06 14.28 -12.08
CA VAL A 394 16.69 14.28 -11.54
C VAL A 394 16.59 15.19 -10.33
N TYR A 395 17.54 15.11 -9.42
CA TYR A 395 17.50 15.82 -8.14
C TYR A 395 18.33 17.10 -8.14
N GLN A 396 17.90 18.09 -7.36
CA GLN A 396 18.68 19.27 -7.08
C GLN A 396 20.02 18.90 -6.40
N PRO A 397 21.09 19.69 -6.57
CA PRO A 397 22.44 19.34 -6.07
C PRO A 397 22.50 19.00 -4.59
N GLU A 398 21.76 19.75 -3.75
CA GLU A 398 21.74 19.55 -2.29
C GLU A 398 21.06 18.23 -1.90
N VAL A 399 20.02 17.85 -2.62
CA VAL A 399 19.30 16.57 -2.46
C VAL A 399 20.16 15.43 -2.99
N TYR A 400 20.78 15.61 -4.15
CA TYR A 400 21.66 14.61 -4.73
C TYR A 400 22.86 14.29 -3.84
N ALA A 401 23.48 15.32 -3.22
CA ALA A 401 24.56 15.12 -2.27
C ALA A 401 24.17 14.28 -1.05
N GLN A 402 22.92 14.37 -0.59
CA GLN A 402 22.41 13.53 0.49
C GLN A 402 22.14 12.09 -0.01
N ILE A 403 21.56 11.95 -1.21
CA ILE A 403 21.23 10.66 -1.82
C ILE A 403 22.48 9.81 -2.07
N GLN A 404 23.61 10.42 -2.45
CA GLN A 404 24.86 9.71 -2.68
C GLN A 404 25.37 8.91 -1.48
N ASN A 405 24.95 9.28 -0.26
CA ASN A 405 25.31 8.60 0.97
C ASN A 405 24.28 7.53 1.40
N LEU A 406 23.21 7.34 0.61
CA LEU A 406 22.18 6.35 0.88
C LEU A 406 22.47 5.04 0.12
N HIS A 407 22.24 3.93 0.79
CA HIS A 407 22.40 2.59 0.25
C HIS A 407 21.02 1.92 0.15
N PRO A 408 20.26 2.12 -0.94
CA PRO A 408 18.90 1.58 -1.07
C PRO A 408 18.88 0.04 -1.05
N GLU A 409 20.00 -0.62 -1.26
CA GLU A 409 20.19 -2.05 -1.10
C GLU A 409 19.92 -2.50 0.34
N ASP A 410 20.23 -1.68 1.35
CA ASP A 410 20.04 -2.02 2.76
C ASP A 410 18.56 -2.24 3.12
N TRP A 411 17.64 -1.54 2.43
CA TRP A 411 16.20 -1.74 2.61
C TRP A 411 15.70 -3.09 2.10
N LEU A 412 16.52 -3.82 1.34
CA LEU A 412 16.23 -5.13 0.76
C LEU A 412 16.84 -6.29 1.55
N LEU A 413 17.88 -6.04 2.36
CA LEU A 413 18.67 -7.09 3.03
C LEU A 413 17.79 -8.04 3.85
N ALA A 414 16.93 -7.48 4.71
CA ALA A 414 16.07 -8.28 5.56
C ALA A 414 15.08 -9.14 4.75
N ALA A 415 14.60 -8.64 3.61
CA ALA A 415 13.65 -9.36 2.76
C ALA A 415 14.32 -10.44 1.88
N LEU A 416 15.58 -10.26 1.53
CA LEU A 416 16.38 -11.16 0.70
C LEU A 416 17.35 -12.06 1.51
N ASP A 417 17.11 -12.23 2.81
CA ASP A 417 17.97 -13.02 3.70
C ASP A 417 17.99 -14.50 3.30
N ARG A 418 19.20 -15.01 3.03
CA ARG A 418 19.46 -16.41 2.68
C ARG A 418 19.25 -17.38 3.83
N ASN A 419 19.40 -16.91 5.07
CA ASN A 419 19.21 -17.76 6.25
C ASN A 419 17.73 -18.08 6.47
N GLU A 420 16.84 -17.19 6.07
CA GLU A 420 15.39 -17.40 6.14
C GLU A 420 14.86 -18.21 4.94
N CYS A 421 15.40 -17.95 3.74
CA CYS A 421 15.04 -18.64 2.49
C CYS A 421 16.29 -18.97 1.68
N PRO A 422 16.89 -20.17 1.84
CA PRO A 422 18.06 -20.60 1.08
C PRO A 422 17.82 -20.63 -0.43
N SER A 423 16.67 -21.14 -0.89
CA SER A 423 16.34 -21.18 -2.31
C SER A 423 16.04 -19.80 -2.90
N LEU A 424 16.48 -19.58 -4.13
CA LEU A 424 16.27 -18.29 -4.80
C LEU A 424 14.77 -17.96 -4.95
N LEU A 425 13.95 -18.94 -5.35
CA LEU A 425 12.53 -18.72 -5.59
C LEU A 425 11.79 -18.31 -4.31
N HIS A 426 12.01 -19.00 -3.19
CA HIS A 426 11.38 -18.67 -1.92
C HIS A 426 11.88 -17.33 -1.37
N ARG A 427 13.18 -17.02 -1.56
CA ARG A 427 13.73 -15.71 -1.20
C ARG A 427 13.06 -14.56 -1.97
N LEU A 428 12.84 -14.72 -3.28
CA LEU A 428 12.11 -13.74 -4.09
C LEU A 428 10.63 -13.65 -3.67
N ARG A 429 9.97 -14.77 -3.37
CA ARG A 429 8.59 -14.77 -2.84
C ARG A 429 8.50 -14.05 -1.51
N ARG A 430 9.43 -14.33 -0.59
CA ARG A 430 9.58 -13.62 0.69
C ARG A 430 9.76 -12.11 0.48
N ALA A 431 10.67 -11.73 -0.40
CA ALA A 431 10.89 -10.32 -0.73
C ALA A 431 9.62 -9.68 -1.34
N SER A 432 8.89 -10.38 -2.19
CA SER A 432 7.63 -9.90 -2.75
C SER A 432 6.55 -9.68 -1.68
N LEU A 433 6.45 -10.56 -0.67
CA LEU A 433 5.53 -10.40 0.47
C LEU A 433 5.92 -9.21 1.35
N MET A 434 7.20 -9.14 1.79
CA MET A 434 7.67 -8.15 2.75
C MET A 434 7.81 -6.74 2.18
N LEU A 435 8.14 -6.62 0.89
CA LEU A 435 8.35 -5.34 0.21
C LEU A 435 7.06 -4.90 -0.49
N LYS A 436 6.84 -5.36 -1.72
CA LYS A 436 5.72 -4.89 -2.53
C LYS A 436 4.36 -5.26 -1.93
N GLY A 437 4.22 -6.44 -1.34
CA GLY A 437 2.99 -6.89 -0.67
C GLY A 437 2.65 -5.98 0.52
N ALA A 438 3.48 -6.03 1.55
CA ALA A 438 3.21 -5.40 2.84
C ALA A 438 3.35 -3.87 2.86
N GLN A 439 4.06 -3.29 1.88
CA GLN A 439 4.35 -1.85 1.87
C GLN A 439 3.66 -1.08 0.74
N ASN A 440 3.06 -1.79 -0.23
CA ASN A 440 2.36 -1.17 -1.35
C ASN A 440 0.97 -1.79 -1.57
N ILE A 441 0.91 -3.09 -1.93
CA ILE A 441 -0.32 -3.71 -2.44
C ILE A 441 -1.41 -3.75 -1.37
N HIS A 442 -1.10 -4.32 -0.20
CA HIS A 442 -2.10 -4.55 0.84
C HIS A 442 -2.53 -3.24 1.53
N PRO A 443 -1.62 -2.34 1.98
CA PRO A 443 -2.06 -1.08 2.60
C PRO A 443 -2.82 -0.18 1.63
N ARG A 444 -2.45 -0.16 0.35
CA ARG A 444 -3.17 0.56 -0.69
C ARG A 444 -4.60 0.01 -0.88
N ALA A 445 -4.75 -1.32 -1.00
CA ALA A 445 -6.06 -1.94 -1.15
C ALA A 445 -6.97 -1.62 0.04
N THR A 446 -6.45 -1.70 1.26
CA THR A 446 -7.16 -1.36 2.48
C THR A 446 -7.54 0.12 2.51
N ALA A 447 -6.61 1.04 2.26
CA ALA A 447 -6.86 2.48 2.29
C ALA A 447 -7.94 2.92 1.28
N LEU A 448 -7.86 2.40 0.05
CA LEU A 448 -8.83 2.69 -1.01
C LEU A 448 -10.22 2.09 -0.75
N GLY A 449 -10.31 1.01 0.00
CA GLY A 449 -11.60 0.49 0.47
C GLY A 449 -12.14 1.27 1.66
N PHE A 450 -11.30 1.56 2.65
CA PHE A 450 -11.69 2.24 3.90
C PHE A 450 -12.30 3.63 3.65
N VAL A 451 -11.74 4.40 2.73
CA VAL A 451 -12.28 5.73 2.40
C VAL A 451 -13.73 5.68 1.90
N HIS A 452 -14.17 4.53 1.37
CA HIS A 452 -15.54 4.28 0.92
C HIS A 452 -16.36 3.44 1.91
N GLY A 453 -15.85 3.17 3.11
CA GLY A 453 -16.53 2.36 4.12
C GLY A 453 -16.55 0.85 3.82
N LEU A 454 -15.66 0.37 2.94
CA LEU A 454 -15.58 -1.04 2.60
C LEU A 454 -14.64 -1.82 3.52
N TRP A 455 -15.08 -2.98 3.99
CA TRP A 455 -14.20 -4.00 4.56
C TRP A 455 -13.51 -4.75 3.41
N VAL A 456 -12.18 -4.64 3.37
CA VAL A 456 -11.36 -5.25 2.31
C VAL A 456 -10.81 -6.58 2.79
N ARG A 457 -11.19 -7.66 2.11
CA ARG A 457 -10.80 -9.03 2.46
C ARG A 457 -9.97 -9.66 1.35
N SER A 458 -8.84 -10.23 1.74
CA SER A 458 -7.88 -10.85 0.82
C SER A 458 -7.62 -12.29 1.27
N PRO A 459 -8.33 -13.30 0.72
CA PRO A 459 -8.22 -14.68 1.18
C PRO A 459 -6.82 -15.30 1.04
N PHE A 460 -6.02 -14.81 0.09
CA PHE A 460 -4.61 -15.20 -0.01
C PHE A 460 -3.74 -14.60 1.11
N CYS A 461 -4.16 -13.52 1.77
CA CYS A 461 -3.50 -12.98 2.96
C CYS A 461 -4.00 -13.67 4.24
N ASP A 462 -3.99 -14.99 4.22
CA ASP A 462 -4.31 -15.87 5.33
C ASP A 462 -3.02 -16.52 5.83
N LEU A 463 -2.71 -16.36 7.11
CA LEU A 463 -1.41 -16.76 7.65
C LEU A 463 -1.13 -18.25 7.51
N PRO A 464 -2.05 -19.16 7.88
CA PRO A 464 -1.86 -20.60 7.68
C PRO A 464 -1.63 -20.99 6.22
N LEU A 465 -2.36 -20.38 5.29
CA LEU A 465 -2.17 -20.62 3.85
C LEU A 465 -0.79 -20.12 3.40
N ALA A 466 -0.40 -18.92 3.80
CA ALA A 466 0.86 -18.33 3.40
C ALA A 466 2.07 -19.10 3.95
N GLU A 467 2.07 -19.46 5.23
CA GLU A 467 3.12 -20.29 5.85
C GLU A 467 3.25 -21.64 5.16
N TRP A 468 2.12 -22.27 4.84
CA TRP A 468 2.12 -23.54 4.13
C TRP A 468 2.80 -23.44 2.76
N THR A 469 2.64 -22.32 2.05
CA THR A 469 3.28 -22.16 0.72
C THR A 469 4.81 -22.13 0.78
N PHE A 470 5.42 -21.83 1.92
CA PHE A 470 6.87 -21.92 2.12
C PHE A 470 7.37 -23.35 2.44
N ARG A 471 6.45 -24.30 2.58
CA ARG A 471 6.74 -25.74 2.66
C ARG A 471 6.75 -26.43 1.29
N LEU A 472 6.24 -25.77 0.24
CA LEU A 472 6.23 -26.32 -1.13
C LEU A 472 7.64 -26.35 -1.71
N SER A 473 7.94 -27.33 -2.55
CA SER A 473 9.11 -27.25 -3.42
C SER A 473 8.95 -26.11 -4.43
N GLY A 474 10.07 -25.51 -4.83
CA GLY A 474 10.04 -24.44 -5.83
C GLY A 474 9.39 -24.85 -7.15
N GLU A 475 9.54 -26.12 -7.54
CA GLU A 475 8.96 -26.69 -8.75
C GLU A 475 7.43 -26.71 -8.75
N LEU A 476 6.81 -26.90 -7.59
CA LEU A 476 5.35 -26.83 -7.45
C LEU A 476 4.83 -25.39 -7.58
N CYS A 477 5.65 -24.38 -7.25
CA CYS A 477 5.27 -22.98 -7.45
C CYS A 477 5.51 -22.51 -8.90
N LEU A 478 6.65 -22.89 -9.48
CA LEU A 478 7.09 -22.49 -10.82
C LEU A 478 7.63 -23.72 -11.57
N GLN A 479 6.81 -24.30 -12.44
CA GLN A 479 7.20 -25.46 -13.23
C GLN A 479 7.58 -25.02 -14.65
N GLY A 480 8.87 -25.01 -14.96
CA GLY A 480 9.36 -24.45 -16.22
C GLY A 480 8.97 -22.98 -16.38
N ALA A 481 8.20 -22.65 -17.41
CA ALA A 481 7.65 -21.31 -17.64
C ALA A 481 6.25 -21.09 -17.03
N CYS A 482 5.69 -22.10 -16.35
CA CYS A 482 4.34 -22.05 -15.77
C CYS A 482 4.42 -21.52 -14.33
N GLU A 483 4.07 -20.26 -14.16
CA GLU A 483 3.88 -19.64 -12.84
C GLU A 483 2.62 -20.15 -12.17
N LYS A 484 2.60 -20.12 -10.82
CA LYS A 484 1.44 -20.55 -9.99
C LYS A 484 1.01 -21.99 -10.27
N TYR A 485 1.95 -22.87 -10.65
CA TYR A 485 1.63 -24.21 -11.15
C TYR A 485 0.69 -24.98 -10.22
N ILE A 486 1.04 -25.12 -8.95
CA ILE A 486 0.21 -25.87 -7.99
C ILE A 486 -1.17 -25.23 -7.76
N LEU A 487 -1.26 -23.88 -7.78
CA LEU A 487 -2.54 -23.19 -7.68
C LEU A 487 -3.42 -23.51 -8.90
N LYS A 488 -2.86 -23.48 -10.11
CA LYS A 488 -3.56 -23.84 -11.34
C LYS A 488 -4.09 -25.27 -11.28
N ARG A 489 -3.23 -26.21 -10.86
CA ARG A 489 -3.61 -27.62 -10.69
C ARG A 489 -4.73 -27.82 -9.67
N ALA A 490 -4.64 -27.11 -8.54
CA ALA A 490 -5.64 -27.23 -7.46
C ALA A 490 -7.02 -26.71 -7.86
N VAL A 491 -7.11 -25.77 -8.80
CA VAL A 491 -8.36 -25.09 -9.15
C VAL A 491 -8.84 -25.36 -10.57
N GLU A 492 -8.19 -26.28 -11.30
CA GLU A 492 -8.48 -26.52 -12.72
C GLU A 492 -9.95 -26.97 -12.99
N ASN A 493 -10.60 -27.56 -12.00
CA ASN A 493 -12.02 -27.95 -12.10
C ASN A 493 -12.99 -26.89 -11.55
N TRP A 494 -12.49 -25.74 -11.07
CA TRP A 494 -13.32 -24.67 -10.48
C TRP A 494 -13.60 -23.53 -11.45
N LEU A 495 -12.81 -23.43 -12.51
CA LEU A 495 -12.80 -22.32 -13.46
C LEU A 495 -12.59 -22.83 -14.90
N PRO A 496 -12.96 -22.03 -15.91
CA PRO A 496 -12.66 -22.37 -17.32
C PRO A 496 -11.16 -22.57 -17.56
N PRO A 497 -10.74 -23.59 -18.33
CA PRO A 497 -9.33 -23.85 -18.63
C PRO A 497 -8.57 -22.65 -19.20
N GLU A 498 -9.23 -21.82 -20.02
CA GLU A 498 -8.67 -20.61 -20.64
C GLU A 498 -8.31 -19.54 -19.60
N ILE A 499 -8.99 -19.55 -18.45
CA ILE A 499 -8.69 -18.66 -17.31
C ILE A 499 -7.58 -19.25 -16.45
N VAL A 500 -7.67 -20.54 -16.13
CA VAL A 500 -6.69 -21.25 -15.27
C VAL A 500 -5.29 -21.24 -15.90
N TRP A 501 -5.21 -21.64 -17.16
CA TRP A 501 -3.92 -21.80 -17.86
C TRP A 501 -3.45 -20.54 -18.59
N ARG A 502 -4.20 -19.46 -18.49
CA ARG A 502 -3.80 -18.16 -19.03
C ARG A 502 -2.44 -17.72 -18.46
N GLN A 503 -1.59 -17.19 -19.33
CA GLN A 503 -0.35 -16.58 -18.89
C GLN A 503 -0.63 -15.31 -18.07
N LYS A 504 0.05 -15.16 -16.92
CA LYS A 504 -0.09 -13.98 -16.05
C LYS A 504 0.25 -12.70 -16.81
N ARG A 505 -0.63 -11.72 -16.69
CA ARG A 505 -0.44 -10.34 -17.11
C ARG A 505 -0.80 -9.41 -15.97
N GLY A 506 -0.04 -8.32 -15.82
CA GLY A 506 -0.40 -7.25 -14.89
C GLY A 506 -1.47 -6.35 -15.49
N MET A 507 -2.18 -5.60 -14.63
CA MET A 507 -3.13 -4.57 -15.05
C MET A 507 -2.43 -3.54 -15.94
N GLY A 508 -2.87 -3.40 -17.17
CA GLY A 508 -2.27 -2.54 -18.19
C GLY A 508 -2.85 -1.15 -18.21
N VAL A 509 -2.59 -0.32 -17.19
CA VAL A 509 -3.00 1.09 -17.20
C VAL A 509 -2.25 1.86 -18.28
N PRO A 510 -2.91 2.55 -19.21
CA PRO A 510 -2.27 3.19 -20.36
C PRO A 510 -1.64 4.55 -20.04
N LEU A 511 -0.83 4.64 -18.96
CA LEU A 511 -0.26 5.89 -18.45
C LEU A 511 0.53 6.67 -19.51
N THR A 512 1.35 6.00 -20.32
CA THR A 512 2.14 6.69 -21.36
C THR A 512 1.22 7.34 -22.40
N SER A 513 0.19 6.62 -22.85
CA SER A 513 -0.79 7.19 -23.80
C SER A 513 -1.49 8.40 -23.19
N TRP A 514 -1.99 8.27 -21.97
CA TRP A 514 -2.70 9.34 -21.28
C TRP A 514 -1.81 10.56 -21.00
N CYS A 515 -0.61 10.35 -20.43
CA CYS A 515 0.30 11.46 -20.17
C CYS A 515 0.72 12.20 -21.44
N LEU A 516 0.96 11.47 -22.52
CA LEU A 516 1.42 12.07 -23.77
C LEU A 516 0.29 12.63 -24.65
N ASN A 517 -0.98 12.34 -24.36
CA ASN A 517 -2.14 12.84 -25.12
C ASN A 517 -3.13 13.55 -24.20
N ASP A 518 -3.95 12.79 -23.47
CA ASP A 518 -5.09 13.32 -22.71
C ASP A 518 -4.67 14.23 -21.55
N PHE A 519 -3.54 13.95 -20.87
CA PHE A 519 -3.02 14.73 -19.75
C PHE A 519 -1.88 15.68 -20.14
N TRP A 520 -1.59 15.86 -21.43
CA TRP A 520 -0.48 16.70 -21.88
C TRP A 520 -0.46 18.08 -21.23
N HIS A 521 -1.57 18.81 -21.27
CA HIS A 521 -1.69 20.12 -20.62
C HIS A 521 -1.70 20.02 -19.09
N GLN A 522 -2.22 18.93 -18.55
CA GLN A 522 -2.23 18.70 -17.10
C GLN A 522 -0.81 18.50 -16.53
N LEU A 523 0.12 17.92 -17.31
CA LEU A 523 1.52 17.81 -16.90
C LEU A 523 2.12 19.18 -16.57
N GLY A 524 1.79 20.23 -17.33
CA GLY A 524 2.22 21.61 -17.05
C GLY A 524 1.63 22.22 -15.78
N ILE A 525 0.54 21.67 -15.26
CA ILE A 525 -0.07 22.06 -13.99
C ILE A 525 0.50 21.23 -12.84
N TRP A 526 0.49 19.91 -12.96
CA TRP A 526 0.92 18.98 -11.90
C TRP A 526 2.43 19.03 -11.67
N LEU A 527 3.21 19.15 -12.74
CA LEU A 527 4.70 19.19 -12.74
C LEU A 527 5.20 20.56 -13.22
N ASN A 528 4.53 21.63 -12.82
CA ASN A 528 4.92 22.97 -13.19
C ASN A 528 6.34 23.32 -12.69
N PRO A 529 7.21 23.93 -13.51
CA PRO A 529 8.58 24.26 -13.10
C PRO A 529 8.67 25.14 -11.83
N GLU A 530 7.73 26.08 -11.60
CA GLU A 530 7.69 26.89 -10.37
C GLU A 530 7.37 26.01 -9.14
N ARG A 531 6.48 25.05 -9.29
CA ARG A 531 6.15 24.07 -8.25
C ARG A 531 7.36 23.23 -7.89
N LEU A 532 8.07 22.70 -8.87
CA LEU A 532 9.27 21.91 -8.67
C LEU A 532 10.42 22.72 -8.08
N ARG A 533 10.56 24.00 -8.48
CA ARG A 533 11.55 24.94 -7.95
C ARG A 533 11.27 25.29 -6.48
N ALA A 534 10.02 25.59 -6.13
CA ALA A 534 9.62 25.91 -4.76
C ALA A 534 9.86 24.73 -3.81
N ASN A 535 9.68 23.52 -4.30
CA ASN A 535 9.90 22.29 -3.54
C ASN A 535 11.38 21.90 -3.41
N ASN A 536 12.23 22.40 -4.27
CA ASN A 536 13.69 22.22 -4.31
C ASN A 536 14.21 20.78 -4.21
N HIS A 537 13.40 19.78 -4.64
CA HIS A 537 13.85 18.39 -4.66
C HIS A 537 14.29 17.93 -6.04
N PHE A 538 13.49 18.25 -7.05
CA PHE A 538 13.72 17.86 -8.44
C PHE A 538 14.15 19.06 -9.29
N TYR A 539 14.86 18.80 -10.38
CA TYR A 539 15.07 19.83 -11.37
C TYR A 539 13.74 20.35 -11.94
N PRO A 540 13.57 21.69 -12.10
CA PRO A 540 12.31 22.29 -12.53
C PRO A 540 11.77 21.78 -13.87
N HIS A 541 12.66 21.41 -14.79
CA HIS A 541 12.31 20.96 -16.14
C HIS A 541 12.31 19.45 -16.34
N ILE A 542 12.34 18.67 -15.24
CA ILE A 542 12.44 17.21 -15.31
C ILE A 542 11.34 16.56 -16.16
N ALA A 543 10.10 17.06 -16.07
CA ALA A 543 8.99 16.54 -16.86
C ALA A 543 9.20 16.76 -18.37
N ALA A 544 9.72 17.91 -18.76
CA ALA A 544 10.07 18.21 -20.15
C ALA A 544 11.20 17.30 -20.64
N GLN A 545 12.25 17.11 -19.85
CA GLN A 545 13.38 16.23 -20.17
C GLN A 545 12.93 14.78 -20.38
N ILE A 546 12.00 14.28 -19.55
CA ILE A 546 11.44 12.92 -19.70
C ILE A 546 10.71 12.77 -21.02
N VAL A 547 9.82 13.71 -21.39
CA VAL A 547 9.03 13.60 -22.63
C VAL A 547 9.85 13.86 -23.88
N GLU A 548 10.97 14.56 -23.75
CA GLU A 548 11.95 14.83 -24.81
C GLU A 548 12.92 13.66 -25.06
N GLY A 549 13.00 12.71 -24.13
CA GLY A 549 13.95 11.61 -24.18
C GLY A 549 15.38 12.01 -23.80
N ASN A 550 15.57 13.17 -23.15
CA ASN A 550 16.88 13.70 -22.77
C ASN A 550 17.45 13.01 -21.53
N LEU A 551 16.67 12.26 -20.76
CA LEU A 551 17.10 11.46 -19.62
C LEU A 551 17.64 10.07 -20.01
N GLY A 552 18.08 9.89 -21.26
CA GLY A 552 18.76 8.69 -21.75
C GLY A 552 17.85 7.56 -22.24
N ALA A 553 18.48 6.56 -22.85
CA ALA A 553 17.81 5.48 -23.57
C ALA A 553 16.96 4.54 -22.70
N ALA A 554 17.17 4.52 -21.39
CA ALA A 554 16.44 3.62 -20.47
C ALA A 554 15.00 4.07 -20.18
N ILE A 555 14.69 5.39 -20.29
CA ILE A 555 13.34 5.92 -20.11
C ILE A 555 12.68 6.08 -21.48
N GLN A 556 12.25 4.97 -22.05
CA GLN A 556 11.58 4.94 -23.37
C GLN A 556 10.26 4.16 -23.29
N GLY A 557 9.39 4.43 -24.25
CA GLY A 557 8.15 3.69 -24.41
C GLY A 557 7.23 3.76 -23.16
N ARG A 558 6.87 2.60 -22.62
CA ARG A 558 5.99 2.48 -21.46
C ARG A 558 6.53 3.19 -20.20
N ARG A 559 7.83 3.27 -20.03
CA ARG A 559 8.44 3.86 -18.82
C ARG A 559 8.25 5.37 -18.72
N ILE A 560 8.04 6.08 -19.83
CA ILE A 560 7.76 7.53 -19.83
C ILE A 560 6.55 7.85 -18.95
N GLY A 561 5.42 7.21 -19.20
CA GLY A 561 4.20 7.45 -18.43
C GLY A 561 4.33 7.01 -16.96
N GLU A 562 5.00 5.91 -16.69
CA GLU A 562 5.21 5.42 -15.33
C GLU A 562 6.13 6.36 -14.53
N THR A 563 7.16 6.93 -15.16
CA THR A 563 8.07 7.89 -14.52
C THR A 563 7.39 9.24 -14.26
N LEU A 564 6.64 9.76 -15.24
CA LEU A 564 5.84 10.97 -15.04
C LEU A 564 4.80 10.78 -13.92
N TRP A 565 4.13 9.62 -13.90
CA TRP A 565 3.13 9.30 -12.89
C TRP A 565 3.72 9.26 -11.48
N LEU A 566 4.91 8.70 -11.32
CA LEU A 566 5.66 8.71 -10.07
C LEU A 566 5.85 10.14 -9.55
N LEU A 567 6.29 11.06 -10.41
CA LEU A 567 6.48 12.47 -10.05
C LEU A 567 5.16 13.19 -9.76
N ILE A 568 4.10 12.92 -10.55
CA ILE A 568 2.76 13.48 -10.36
C ILE A 568 2.22 13.10 -8.98
N MET A 569 2.24 11.81 -8.63
CA MET A 569 1.71 11.32 -7.36
C MET A 569 2.45 11.93 -6.16
N TRP A 570 3.77 12.12 -6.26
CA TRP A 570 4.54 12.81 -5.25
C TRP A 570 4.13 14.29 -5.11
N GLN A 571 4.02 15.03 -6.21
CA GLN A 571 3.66 16.44 -6.19
C GLN A 571 2.23 16.67 -5.68
N LEU A 572 1.30 15.81 -6.07
CA LEU A 572 -0.07 15.89 -5.58
C LEU A 572 -0.18 15.52 -4.11
N TRP A 573 0.61 14.55 -3.64
CA TRP A 573 0.71 14.22 -2.21
C TRP A 573 1.19 15.45 -1.41
N ARG A 574 2.25 16.12 -1.83
CA ARG A 574 2.70 17.36 -1.18
C ARG A 574 1.60 18.43 -1.15
N SER A 575 0.94 18.65 -2.27
CA SER A 575 -0.07 19.71 -2.37
C SER A 575 -1.35 19.41 -1.57
N HIS A 576 -1.77 18.14 -1.47
CA HIS A 576 -3.09 17.81 -0.94
C HIS A 576 -3.05 17.02 0.37
N VAL A 577 -1.91 16.51 0.78
CA VAL A 577 -1.70 15.88 2.10
C VAL A 577 -0.92 16.81 3.02
N LEU A 578 0.17 17.43 2.55
CA LEU A 578 0.91 18.43 3.32
C LEU A 578 0.31 19.84 3.23
N ASN A 579 -0.69 20.06 2.35
CA ASN A 579 -1.32 21.37 2.09
C ASN A 579 -0.33 22.44 1.64
N GLU A 580 0.69 22.07 0.86
CA GLU A 580 1.65 23.02 0.31
C GLU A 580 1.02 23.79 -0.87
N GLU A 581 0.72 25.06 -0.64
CA GLU A 581 0.19 25.95 -1.67
C GLU A 581 1.29 26.53 -2.55
N ILE A 582 1.07 26.53 -3.86
CA ILE A 582 1.95 27.14 -4.83
C ILE A 582 1.14 28.10 -5.71
N THR A 583 1.39 29.37 -5.52
CA THR A 583 0.61 30.45 -6.13
C THR A 583 1.12 30.86 -7.52
N LYS A 584 2.40 30.59 -7.83
CA LYS A 584 3.02 31.00 -9.09
C LYS A 584 3.04 29.86 -10.11
N GLN A 585 2.86 30.19 -11.38
CA GLN A 585 2.98 29.26 -12.50
C GLN A 585 4.01 29.79 -13.51
N SER A 586 4.86 28.91 -14.00
CA SER A 586 5.76 29.18 -15.12
C SER A 586 5.13 28.69 -16.42
N TRP A 587 5.40 29.39 -17.49
CA TRP A 587 5.09 28.98 -18.87
C TRP A 587 6.32 28.43 -19.59
N ASP A 588 7.47 28.35 -18.91
CA ASP A 588 8.72 27.82 -19.44
C ASP A 588 8.72 26.27 -19.44
N HIS A 589 7.79 25.70 -20.20
CA HIS A 589 7.64 24.26 -20.42
C HIS A 589 6.80 24.00 -21.68
N PRO A 590 6.94 22.83 -22.33
CA PRO A 590 6.26 22.54 -23.61
C PRO A 590 4.75 22.30 -23.49
N PHE A 591 4.23 22.02 -22.29
CA PHE A 591 2.88 21.48 -22.06
C PHE A 591 1.74 22.48 -22.30
N TRP A 592 2.02 23.76 -22.46
CA TRP A 592 1.03 24.76 -22.85
C TRP A 592 0.75 24.77 -24.36
N LEU A 593 1.72 24.29 -25.19
CA LEU A 593 1.54 24.10 -26.62
C LEU A 593 0.82 22.78 -26.90
N HIS A 594 0.03 22.75 -27.98
CA HIS A 594 -0.48 21.48 -28.46
C HIS A 594 0.68 20.55 -28.85
N ARG A 595 0.68 19.30 -28.39
CA ARG A 595 1.80 18.37 -28.55
C ARG A 595 2.26 18.19 -30.01
N TRP A 596 1.32 18.22 -30.96
CA TRP A 596 1.65 18.13 -32.39
C TRP A 596 2.46 19.34 -32.86
N LEU A 597 2.11 20.56 -32.44
CA LEU A 597 2.86 21.79 -32.75
C LEU A 597 4.26 21.73 -32.15
N TRP A 598 4.38 21.32 -30.90
CA TRP A 598 5.66 21.17 -30.22
C TRP A 598 6.58 20.16 -30.91
N ARG A 599 6.06 18.96 -31.33
CA ARG A 599 6.84 17.96 -32.08
C ARG A 599 7.33 18.47 -33.44
N ASN A 600 6.50 19.21 -34.15
CA ASN A 600 6.89 19.78 -35.42
C ASN A 600 7.92 20.90 -35.25
N PHE A 601 7.77 21.75 -34.22
CA PHE A 601 8.73 22.81 -33.91
C PHE A 601 10.12 22.24 -33.61
N LYS A 602 10.22 21.16 -32.85
CA LYS A 602 11.50 20.48 -32.58
C LYS A 602 12.12 19.86 -33.82
N ARG A 603 11.33 19.32 -34.75
CA ARG A 603 11.85 18.81 -36.06
C ARG A 603 12.45 19.89 -36.95
N TRP A 604 12.11 21.15 -36.71
CA TRP A 604 12.62 22.29 -37.44
C TRP A 604 13.89 22.89 -36.83
N GLN A 605 14.18 22.57 -35.56
CA GLN A 605 15.36 23.04 -34.84
C GLN A 605 16.53 22.01 -34.83
N GLY A 606 16.29 20.76 -35.20
CA GLY A 606 17.33 19.70 -35.33
C GLY A 606 17.50 19.27 -36.75
#